data_5e82ef154cf51d8aba028de33e679692
#
_entry.id   5e82ef154cf51d8aba028de33e679692
#
_cell.length_a   1.000
_cell.length_b   1.000
_cell.length_c   1.000
_cell.angle_alpha   90.00
_cell.angle_beta   90.00
_cell.angle_gamma   90.00
#
_symmetry.space_group_name_H-M   'P 1'
#
loop_
_entity.id
_entity.type
_entity.pdbx_description
1 polymer ?
#
loop_
_entity_poly.entity_id
_entity_poly.type
_entity_poly.pdbx_seq_one_letter_code
_entity_poly.pdbx_strand_id
1 'polypeptide(L)'
;MRPSPDSGASRNRRSSLRAVRRKSSPGGAPRIAAVAGMAALLACAGGASSPGTPSPATSAVDFSTFVRVIAPFPVSDATGAAYEHPFLGGLDVPRPQFIDIDGDSDLDLFVQERTDRVAYFENTGTAQQPRYVWRTDQFQDLVLGEWNRFHDFDGDGDLDLLAEEKFSYVRYFRNEGNAREPRFILAEDSVKDATGKPLFADRQNIPALADIDCDGILDLFVGRVDGTVTRYEQVAGTSDVPAFAFLQDRWEGIEIVAQLGSRHGANSMDFGDIDNDGDLDLLWGDFFEAGVLLIENGGACETPYLRTDPVPLPGADSLSTSGYNAPYLADIDADGDLDLFIGVLGGAFNPTRTAAENFWFYERTPDGWTLRTRRYLTMIDVGNESIPAFGDIDGDGDLDMLVGNKIDPTGLQTARLYVFENRGSATEPAFVLADTINLSEAYHYAPELADLDGDGDLDLLVGTWNEGVHVFRNTGSSTAFQFEQDTAATVRIPRGSNTTPALIDLDGDGDLDLVVGEAVGSLNAFTNTGTRDAPRFELATEDWMGIDVGRRAFPSFVDLDGDGDLDLVLGREQEGTVVYWNVGTRAEPRFEIDETVRIPLLPPLATPRFVDLDGDGDLDLVSGTSSGGLVYWENGAR
;
A
#
# COMPACT_ATOMS: atom_id res chain seq x y z
N MET A 1 -38.68 18.61 -44.75
CA MET A 1 -38.96 17.63 -45.79
C MET A 1 -38.50 16.25 -45.28
N ARG A 2 -39.48 15.42 -44.98
CA ARG A 2 -39.28 13.97 -44.83
C ARG A 2 -39.21 13.34 -46.24
N PRO A 3 -38.65 12.09 -46.41
CA PRO A 3 -39.20 10.91 -45.74
C PRO A 3 -38.18 9.84 -45.31
N SER A 4 -38.60 9.02 -44.33
CA SER A 4 -38.25 7.58 -44.22
C SER A 4 -39.17 6.79 -45.15
N PRO A 5 -39.14 5.40 -45.27
CA PRO A 5 -38.53 4.37 -44.43
C PRO A 5 -37.88 3.22 -45.27
N ASP A 6 -37.23 2.21 -44.68
CA ASP A 6 -37.69 0.85 -44.68
C ASP A 6 -36.76 -0.15 -43.97
N SER A 7 -37.34 -0.90 -43.15
CA SER A 7 -37.34 -2.25 -42.68
C SER A 7 -36.34 -3.27 -43.26
N GLY A 8 -35.76 -4.05 -42.35
CA GLY A 8 -35.08 -5.31 -42.67
C GLY A 8 -34.86 -6.17 -41.42
N ALA A 9 -35.73 -7.10 -41.24
CA ALA A 9 -35.75 -8.08 -40.15
C ALA A 9 -34.62 -9.10 -40.18
N SER A 10 -34.12 -9.49 -39.06
CA SER A 10 -33.92 -10.65 -38.68
C SER A 10 -33.14 -11.67 -38.15
N ARG A 11 -33.34 -12.55 -37.62
CA ARG A 11 -32.95 -13.93 -37.23
C ARG A 11 -32.09 -14.09 -35.97
N ASN A 12 -32.83 -14.37 -34.91
CA ASN A 12 -32.40 -15.24 -33.83
C ASN A 12 -31.65 -16.48 -34.26
N ARG A 13 -30.46 -16.71 -33.69
CA ARG A 13 -29.90 -18.05 -33.53
C ARG A 13 -29.60 -18.29 -32.06
N ARG A 14 -30.46 -19.12 -31.44
CA ARG A 14 -30.17 -19.80 -30.20
C ARG A 14 -29.10 -20.86 -30.46
N SER A 15 -27.99 -20.83 -29.73
CA SER A 15 -27.09 -21.97 -29.62
C SER A 15 -27.22 -22.58 -28.23
N SER A 16 -27.65 -23.82 -28.21
CA SER A 16 -27.84 -24.68 -27.07
C SER A 16 -26.49 -25.14 -26.49
N LEU A 17 -26.23 -24.89 -25.21
CA LEU A 17 -25.17 -25.54 -24.46
C LEU A 17 -25.55 -26.96 -24.10
N ARG A 18 -24.82 -27.95 -24.61
CA ARG A 18 -24.85 -29.35 -24.19
C ARG A 18 -23.92 -29.53 -22.99
N ALA A 19 -24.50 -29.92 -21.85
CA ALA A 19 -23.78 -30.43 -20.71
C ALA A 19 -23.20 -31.81 -20.99
N VAL A 20 -21.89 -31.98 -20.78
CA VAL A 20 -21.23 -33.28 -20.78
C VAL A 20 -21.05 -33.74 -19.35
N ARG A 21 -21.86 -34.71 -18.94
CA ARG A 21 -21.66 -35.49 -17.71
C ARG A 21 -20.47 -36.42 -17.88
N ARG A 22 -19.45 -36.31 -17.05
CA ARG A 22 -18.48 -37.39 -16.84
C ARG A 22 -18.89 -38.26 -15.66
N LYS A 23 -19.00 -39.54 -15.93
CA LYS A 23 -19.23 -40.61 -14.96
C LYS A 23 -17.95 -40.88 -14.17
N SER A 24 -18.10 -41.00 -12.87
CA SER A 24 -17.12 -41.58 -11.95
C SER A 24 -17.22 -43.11 -11.95
N SER A 25 -16.10 -43.81 -11.92
CA SER A 25 -16.01 -45.20 -11.49
C SER A 25 -14.73 -45.40 -10.67
N PRO A 26 -14.78 -46.22 -9.63
CA PRO A 26 -13.72 -46.37 -8.65
C PRO A 26 -12.84 -47.59 -8.95
N GLY A 27 -11.59 -47.53 -8.53
CA GLY A 27 -10.74 -48.72 -8.62
C GLY A 27 -9.31 -48.53 -8.16
N GLY A 28 -9.01 -49.09 -7.02
CA GLY A 28 -7.89 -50.01 -6.80
C GLY A 28 -6.53 -49.40 -6.47
N ALA A 29 -6.16 -49.40 -5.23
CA ALA A 29 -4.76 -49.33 -4.79
C ALA A 29 -4.03 -50.66 -5.01
N PRO A 30 -2.75 -50.66 -5.31
CA PRO A 30 -1.89 -51.78 -4.92
C PRO A 30 -0.84 -51.37 -3.89
N ARG A 31 -0.77 -52.21 -2.85
CA ARG A 31 0.32 -52.29 -1.87
C ARG A 31 1.58 -52.81 -2.58
N ILE A 32 2.71 -52.19 -2.32
CA ILE A 32 4.02 -52.80 -2.64
C ILE A 32 4.79 -52.98 -1.34
N ALA A 33 5.25 -54.22 -1.21
CA ALA A 33 5.98 -54.74 -0.08
C ALA A 33 7.47 -54.38 -0.14
N ALA A 34 8.04 -54.21 1.04
CA ALA A 34 9.47 -54.06 1.25
C ALA A 34 10.19 -55.39 1.02
N VAL A 35 11.34 -55.34 0.34
CA VAL A 35 12.35 -56.42 0.38
C VAL A 35 13.67 -55.79 0.76
N ALA A 36 14.17 -56.22 1.92
CA ALA A 36 15.53 -55.98 2.37
C ALA A 36 16.48 -56.96 1.71
N GLY A 37 17.59 -56.49 1.21
CA GLY A 37 18.68 -57.30 0.69
C GLY A 37 20.03 -56.76 1.14
N MET A 38 20.64 -57.48 2.07
CA MET A 38 21.98 -57.28 2.61
C MET A 38 23.02 -57.98 1.71
N ALA A 39 24.08 -57.33 1.31
CA ALA A 39 25.31 -57.99 0.93
C ALA A 39 26.53 -57.11 1.15
N ALA A 40 27.56 -57.70 1.69
CA ALA A 40 28.76 -57.11 2.24
C ALA A 40 29.97 -57.15 1.31
N LEU A 41 30.87 -56.18 1.50
CA LEU A 41 32.33 -56.15 1.40
C LEU A 41 33.05 -56.63 0.14
N LEU A 42 33.84 -55.74 -0.46
CA LEU A 42 35.31 -55.96 -0.54
C LEU A 42 36.01 -54.64 -0.91
N ALA A 43 37.05 -54.30 -0.18
CA ALA A 43 37.90 -53.14 -0.33
C ALA A 43 38.93 -53.35 -1.45
N CYS A 44 39.22 -52.29 -2.22
CA CYS A 44 40.52 -52.08 -2.85
C CYS A 44 40.84 -50.59 -2.88
N ALA A 45 41.97 -50.24 -2.33
CA ALA A 45 42.52 -48.89 -2.23
C ALA A 45 43.02 -48.39 -3.59
N GLY A 46 42.64 -47.20 -3.94
CA GLY A 46 43.21 -46.43 -5.03
C GLY A 46 42.92 -44.98 -4.75
N GLY A 47 43.92 -44.18 -4.35
CA GLY A 47 43.76 -42.80 -4.03
C GLY A 47 43.43 -41.96 -5.27
N ALA A 48 42.27 -41.32 -5.25
CA ALA A 48 41.94 -40.17 -6.04
C ALA A 48 41.50 -39.10 -5.05
N SER A 49 42.11 -37.94 -5.14
CA SER A 49 41.74 -36.75 -4.38
C SER A 49 40.28 -36.42 -4.66
N SER A 50 39.45 -36.52 -3.65
CA SER A 50 38.08 -36.02 -3.68
C SER A 50 38.13 -34.51 -3.94
N PRO A 51 37.26 -33.97 -4.80
CA PRO A 51 37.02 -32.54 -4.77
C PRO A 51 36.50 -32.21 -3.37
N GLY A 52 37.01 -31.14 -2.78
CA GLY A 52 36.59 -30.68 -1.47
C GLY A 52 35.06 -30.46 -1.48
N THR A 53 34.43 -30.97 -0.45
CA THR A 53 33.10 -30.52 -0.06
C THR A 53 33.17 -29.00 0.04
N PRO A 54 32.28 -28.24 -0.62
CA PRO A 54 32.21 -26.82 -0.38
C PRO A 54 32.06 -26.60 1.13
N SER A 55 32.81 -25.64 1.64
CA SER A 55 32.70 -25.14 3.01
C SER A 55 31.24 -24.74 3.23
N PRO A 56 30.67 -24.96 4.41
CA PRO A 56 29.34 -24.44 4.68
C PRO A 56 29.39 -22.92 4.45
N ALA A 57 28.44 -22.40 3.65
CA ALA A 57 28.26 -21.02 3.35
C ALA A 57 28.45 -20.15 4.60
N THR A 58 29.16 -19.06 4.43
CA THR A 58 29.11 -17.89 5.29
C THR A 58 27.65 -17.55 5.57
N SER A 59 27.35 -17.17 6.80
CA SER A 59 25.99 -17.02 7.33
C SER A 59 25.07 -16.28 6.38
N ALA A 60 24.03 -16.97 5.90
CA ALA A 60 22.93 -16.33 5.21
C ALA A 60 22.41 -15.13 6.03
N VAL A 61 22.01 -14.07 5.37
CA VAL A 61 21.45 -12.85 6.01
C VAL A 61 20.37 -13.25 7.00
N ASP A 62 20.51 -12.83 8.23
CA ASP A 62 19.48 -13.01 9.25
C ASP A 62 18.44 -11.89 9.17
N PHE A 63 17.39 -12.10 8.41
CA PHE A 63 16.30 -11.11 8.26
C PHE A 63 15.57 -10.78 9.58
N SER A 64 15.85 -11.47 10.67
CA SER A 64 15.30 -11.12 11.99
C SER A 64 15.96 -9.89 12.61
N THR A 65 17.10 -9.44 12.07
CA THR A 65 17.78 -8.20 12.48
C THR A 65 17.18 -6.94 11.88
N PHE A 66 16.36 -7.07 10.83
CA PHE A 66 15.76 -5.94 10.15
C PHE A 66 14.66 -5.29 11.00
N VAL A 67 14.79 -4.00 11.24
CA VAL A 67 13.86 -3.21 12.04
C VAL A 67 13.20 -2.15 11.14
N ARG A 68 11.87 -2.07 11.20
CA ARG A 68 11.11 -1.03 10.50
C ARG A 68 11.41 0.34 11.08
N VAL A 69 11.90 1.28 10.26
CA VAL A 69 12.20 2.66 10.64
C VAL A 69 11.48 3.63 9.70
N ILE A 70 10.82 4.64 10.25
CA ILE A 70 10.01 5.60 9.46
C ILE A 70 10.81 6.83 9.06
N ALA A 71 11.75 7.27 9.88
CA ALA A 71 12.56 8.46 9.66
C ALA A 71 14.01 8.18 10.08
N PRO A 72 14.73 7.30 9.33
CA PRO A 72 16.11 6.96 9.66
C PRO A 72 17.04 8.16 9.46
N PHE A 73 16.76 9.00 8.47
CA PHE A 73 17.54 10.20 8.12
C PHE A 73 16.60 11.29 7.57
N PRO A 74 17.08 12.56 7.52
CA PRO A 74 16.29 13.66 6.97
C PRO A 74 15.94 13.48 5.49
N VAL A 75 14.68 13.72 5.15
CA VAL A 75 14.22 13.84 3.77
C VAL A 75 13.38 15.09 3.63
N SER A 76 13.53 15.83 2.54
CA SER A 76 12.77 17.05 2.29
C SER A 76 12.27 17.15 0.85
N ASP A 77 11.21 17.93 0.67
CA ASP A 77 10.69 18.25 -0.65
C ASP A 77 11.57 19.28 -1.38
N ALA A 78 11.20 19.63 -2.63
CA ALA A 78 11.91 20.59 -3.46
C ALA A 78 11.91 22.03 -2.89
N THR A 79 11.09 22.34 -1.89
CA THR A 79 11.09 23.63 -1.19
C THR A 79 12.00 23.64 0.03
N GLY A 80 12.51 22.46 0.43
CA GLY A 80 13.26 22.23 1.65
C GLY A 80 12.39 21.97 2.89
N ALA A 81 11.09 21.76 2.71
CA ALA A 81 10.23 21.35 3.81
C ALA A 81 10.48 19.87 4.13
N ALA A 82 10.79 19.59 5.40
CA ALA A 82 11.08 18.23 5.84
C ALA A 82 9.82 17.37 5.85
N TYR A 83 9.95 16.10 5.47
CA TYR A 83 8.94 15.09 5.73
C TYR A 83 9.09 14.57 7.16
N GLU A 84 7.98 14.49 7.89
CA GLU A 84 7.99 13.97 9.27
C GLU A 84 8.06 12.44 9.32
N HIS A 85 7.50 11.78 8.30
CA HIS A 85 7.40 10.32 8.20
C HIS A 85 7.88 9.83 6.81
N PRO A 86 9.10 10.13 6.37
CA PRO A 86 9.51 9.96 4.96
C PRO A 86 9.29 8.56 4.41
N PHE A 87 9.49 7.50 5.21
CA PHE A 87 9.35 6.11 4.79
C PHE A 87 8.09 5.43 5.33
N LEU A 88 7.00 6.17 5.51
CA LEU A 88 5.73 5.59 5.99
C LEU A 88 5.10 4.61 4.99
N GLY A 89 5.30 4.79 3.69
CA GLY A 89 4.82 3.84 2.68
C GLY A 89 3.75 4.39 1.74
N GLY A 90 3.38 5.68 1.86
CA GLY A 90 2.27 6.27 1.10
C GLY A 90 0.90 5.94 1.68
N LEU A 91 -0.11 6.67 1.25
CA LEU A 91 -1.50 6.47 1.65
C LEU A 91 -2.39 6.43 0.41
N ASP A 92 -3.32 5.46 0.34
CA ASP A 92 -4.32 5.37 -0.73
C ASP A 92 -5.70 5.82 -0.26
N VAL A 93 -6.12 5.38 0.92
CA VAL A 93 -7.45 5.65 1.50
C VAL A 93 -7.33 5.77 3.01
N PRO A 94 -6.69 6.80 3.54
CA PRO A 94 -6.54 6.96 4.98
C PRO A 94 -7.91 7.13 5.65
N ARG A 95 -8.19 6.31 6.65
CA ARG A 95 -9.36 6.39 7.52
C ARG A 95 -8.89 6.73 8.92
N PRO A 96 -8.81 8.03 9.26
CA PRO A 96 -8.30 8.45 10.54
C PRO A 96 -9.30 8.24 11.66
N GLN A 97 -8.81 8.03 12.86
CA GLN A 97 -9.52 8.20 14.12
C GLN A 97 -8.57 8.85 15.13
N PHE A 98 -9.05 9.88 15.80
CA PHE A 98 -8.31 10.59 16.84
C PHE A 98 -8.95 10.26 18.20
N ILE A 99 -8.22 9.57 19.06
CA ILE A 99 -8.70 9.07 20.35
C ILE A 99 -7.59 9.09 21.39
N ASP A 100 -7.94 9.39 22.63
CA ASP A 100 -7.05 9.27 23.78
C ASP A 100 -6.99 7.77 24.17
N ILE A 101 -5.99 7.03 23.64
CA ILE A 101 -5.91 5.58 23.85
C ILE A 101 -5.09 5.21 25.09
N ASP A 102 -4.27 6.12 25.61
CA ASP A 102 -3.40 5.87 26.75
C ASP A 102 -3.78 6.69 28.00
N GLY A 103 -4.87 7.45 27.95
CA GLY A 103 -5.48 8.15 29.07
C GLY A 103 -4.65 9.31 29.59
N ASP A 104 -3.87 9.97 28.73
CA ASP A 104 -3.07 11.13 29.07
C ASP A 104 -3.75 12.47 28.74
N SER A 105 -4.95 12.42 28.16
CA SER A 105 -5.84 13.51 27.80
C SER A 105 -5.42 14.30 26.56
N ASP A 106 -4.61 13.73 25.71
CA ASP A 106 -4.44 14.19 24.35
C ASP A 106 -4.88 13.12 23.33
N LEU A 107 -5.13 13.53 22.08
CA LEU A 107 -5.65 12.62 21.09
C LEU A 107 -4.51 11.99 20.30
N ASP A 108 -4.45 10.67 20.34
CA ASP A 108 -3.61 9.87 19.47
C ASP A 108 -4.23 9.66 18.09
N LEU A 109 -3.43 9.31 17.10
CA LEU A 109 -3.90 9.09 15.74
C LEU A 109 -3.81 7.61 15.36
N PHE A 110 -4.94 7.06 14.95
CA PHE A 110 -5.04 5.79 14.28
C PHE A 110 -5.37 6.00 12.82
N VAL A 111 -4.63 5.36 11.91
CA VAL A 111 -4.91 5.42 10.46
C VAL A 111 -5.08 4.00 9.93
N GLN A 112 -6.28 3.69 9.50
CA GLN A 112 -6.52 2.46 8.75
C GLN A 112 -6.39 2.76 7.26
N GLU A 113 -5.28 2.30 6.70
CA GLU A 113 -4.97 2.44 5.28
C GLU A 113 -5.28 1.15 4.53
N ARG A 114 -5.06 0.01 5.16
CA ARG A 114 -5.14 -1.30 4.55
C ARG A 114 -6.09 -2.21 5.30
N THR A 115 -6.61 -3.18 4.58
CA THR A 115 -7.37 -4.28 5.18
C THR A 115 -6.54 -4.99 6.24
N ASP A 116 -7.17 -5.29 7.35
CA ASP A 116 -6.61 -6.01 8.48
C ASP A 116 -5.50 -5.29 9.27
N ARG A 117 -5.19 -4.03 8.98
CA ARG A 117 -4.13 -3.28 9.69
C ARG A 117 -4.57 -1.87 10.04
N VAL A 118 -4.14 -1.41 11.20
CA VAL A 118 -4.29 -0.02 11.62
C VAL A 118 -2.95 0.48 12.16
N ALA A 119 -2.43 1.53 11.54
CA ALA A 119 -1.23 2.20 12.01
C ALA A 119 -1.56 3.06 13.23
N TYR A 120 -0.62 3.11 14.18
CA TYR A 120 -0.73 3.87 15.40
C TYR A 120 0.38 4.92 15.50
N PHE A 121 -0.04 6.14 15.76
CA PHE A 121 0.82 7.28 16.02
C PHE A 121 0.46 7.86 17.39
N GLU A 122 1.40 7.79 18.32
CA GLU A 122 1.26 8.39 19.65
C GLU A 122 1.44 9.91 19.55
N ASN A 123 0.57 10.65 20.19
CA ASN A 123 0.74 12.08 20.36
C ASN A 123 1.73 12.32 21.51
N THR A 124 2.94 12.71 21.19
CA THR A 124 3.99 13.04 22.17
C THR A 124 4.08 14.54 22.46
N GLY A 125 3.12 15.29 21.95
CA GLY A 125 3.00 16.73 22.14
C GLY A 125 2.13 17.08 23.33
N THR A 126 1.06 17.80 23.09
CA THR A 126 -0.01 18.13 24.05
C THR A 126 -1.32 18.23 23.30
N ALA A 127 -2.46 18.20 24.00
CA ALA A 127 -3.77 18.39 23.39
C ALA A 127 -3.88 19.69 22.55
N GLN A 128 -3.14 20.77 22.89
CA GLN A 128 -3.16 22.03 22.14
C GLN A 128 -2.10 22.15 21.04
N GLN A 129 -1.11 21.26 21.05
CA GLN A 129 -0.03 21.21 20.07
C GLN A 129 0.36 19.76 19.83
N PRO A 130 -0.44 19.01 19.10
CA PRO A 130 -0.20 17.59 18.87
C PRO A 130 1.07 17.37 18.05
N ARG A 131 1.77 16.28 18.37
CA ARG A 131 2.94 15.83 17.64
C ARG A 131 2.88 14.30 17.53
N TYR A 132 2.52 13.81 16.37
CA TYR A 132 2.34 12.40 16.11
C TYR A 132 3.66 11.70 15.81
N VAL A 133 3.97 10.68 16.60
CA VAL A 133 5.13 9.82 16.42
C VAL A 133 4.65 8.42 16.09
N TRP A 134 4.99 7.93 14.92
CA TRP A 134 4.66 6.56 14.53
C TRP A 134 5.19 5.53 15.53
N ARG A 135 4.39 4.53 15.86
CA ARG A 135 4.75 3.44 16.76
C ARG A 135 4.70 2.08 16.06
N THR A 136 3.72 1.86 15.19
CA THR A 136 3.56 0.59 14.47
C THR A 136 2.63 0.73 13.26
N ASP A 137 2.82 -0.12 12.26
CA ASP A 137 1.88 -0.28 11.13
C ASP A 137 0.70 -1.20 11.48
N GLN A 138 0.76 -1.93 12.60
CA GLN A 138 -0.27 -2.87 13.02
C GLN A 138 -0.40 -2.86 14.55
N PHE A 139 -1.35 -2.08 15.05
CA PHE A 139 -1.57 -1.91 16.49
C PHE A 139 -1.94 -3.23 17.15
N GLN A 140 -1.13 -3.68 18.12
CA GLN A 140 -1.29 -4.93 18.89
C GLN A 140 -1.51 -6.19 18.04
N ASP A 141 -1.01 -6.24 16.80
CA ASP A 141 -1.22 -7.35 15.85
C ASP A 141 -2.71 -7.64 15.57
N LEU A 142 -3.59 -6.65 15.75
CA LEU A 142 -5.02 -6.79 15.51
C LEU A 142 -5.33 -6.97 14.02
N VAL A 143 -6.30 -7.83 13.72
CA VAL A 143 -6.82 -8.09 12.37
C VAL A 143 -8.25 -7.56 12.30
N LEU A 144 -8.44 -6.39 11.68
CA LEU A 144 -9.62 -5.55 11.85
C LEU A 144 -10.55 -5.43 10.63
N GLY A 145 -10.22 -6.05 9.51
CA GLY A 145 -10.97 -5.90 8.26
C GLY A 145 -10.75 -4.52 7.61
N GLU A 146 -11.80 -3.94 7.04
CA GLU A 146 -11.74 -2.68 6.29
C GLU A 146 -12.12 -1.45 7.12
N TRP A 147 -12.70 -1.63 8.31
CA TRP A 147 -13.08 -0.56 9.22
C TRP A 147 -13.00 -1.00 10.68
N ASN A 148 -12.85 -0.03 11.55
CA ASN A 148 -12.90 -0.20 13.00
C ASN A 148 -13.48 1.06 13.66
N ARG A 149 -13.99 0.93 14.94
CA ARG A 149 -14.50 2.03 15.75
C ARG A 149 -14.20 1.77 17.22
N PHE A 150 -13.53 2.72 17.86
CA PHE A 150 -13.25 2.70 19.29
C PHE A 150 -14.37 3.37 20.06
N HIS A 151 -14.78 2.79 21.18
CA HIS A 151 -15.71 3.34 22.15
C HIS A 151 -15.70 2.50 23.43
N ASP A 152 -16.06 3.08 24.57
CA ASP A 152 -16.31 2.34 25.81
C ASP A 152 -17.67 1.64 25.73
N PHE A 153 -17.69 0.40 25.20
CA PHE A 153 -18.95 -0.33 24.94
C PHE A 153 -19.50 -1.04 26.18
N ASP A 154 -18.69 -1.34 27.18
CA ASP A 154 -19.14 -2.04 28.39
C ASP A 154 -19.28 -1.12 29.62
N GLY A 155 -18.87 0.14 29.49
CA GLY A 155 -19.05 1.19 30.49
C GLY A 155 -18.08 1.11 31.66
N ASP A 156 -16.91 0.48 31.45
CA ASP A 156 -15.89 0.34 32.51
C ASP A 156 -14.88 1.48 32.54
N GLY A 157 -14.92 2.38 31.57
CA GLY A 157 -14.13 3.61 31.49
C GLY A 157 -12.87 3.49 30.67
N ASP A 158 -12.68 2.38 29.95
CA ASP A 158 -11.64 2.27 28.92
C ASP A 158 -12.25 2.00 27.53
N LEU A 159 -11.48 2.21 26.47
CA LEU A 159 -11.97 2.08 25.12
C LEU A 159 -11.87 0.63 24.63
N ASP A 160 -12.97 0.11 24.16
CA ASP A 160 -13.09 -1.14 23.42
C ASP A 160 -13.06 -0.88 21.90
N LEU A 161 -13.23 -1.94 21.09
CA LEU A 161 -13.13 -1.84 19.65
C LEU A 161 -14.18 -2.71 18.93
N LEU A 162 -14.99 -2.07 18.07
CA LEU A 162 -15.71 -2.77 17.01
C LEU A 162 -14.91 -2.77 15.72
N ALA A 163 -14.92 -3.87 14.99
CA ALA A 163 -14.22 -4.00 13.72
C ALA A 163 -14.95 -4.92 12.73
N GLU A 164 -14.56 -4.87 11.47
CA GLU A 164 -15.09 -5.78 10.46
C GLU A 164 -14.44 -7.16 10.54
N GLU A 165 -15.24 -8.18 10.35
CA GLU A 165 -14.80 -9.53 9.99
C GLU A 165 -14.83 -9.68 8.46
N LYS A 166 -13.94 -10.44 7.87
CA LYS A 166 -13.74 -10.57 6.41
C LYS A 166 -15.00 -10.91 5.57
N PHE A 167 -16.11 -11.26 6.21
CA PHE A 167 -17.42 -11.47 5.59
C PHE A 167 -18.42 -10.37 5.94
N SER A 168 -17.92 -9.20 6.37
CA SER A 168 -18.72 -8.03 6.72
C SER A 168 -19.59 -8.19 7.98
N TYR A 169 -19.26 -9.13 8.86
CA TYR A 169 -19.84 -9.19 10.19
C TYR A 169 -19.07 -8.28 11.14
N VAL A 170 -19.72 -7.86 12.22
CA VAL A 170 -19.13 -6.99 13.24
C VAL A 170 -18.46 -7.83 14.30
N ARG A 171 -17.16 -7.63 14.52
CA ARG A 171 -16.38 -8.18 15.63
C ARG A 171 -16.36 -7.22 16.80
N TYR A 172 -16.17 -7.78 17.99
CA TYR A 172 -15.92 -7.01 19.19
C TYR A 172 -14.65 -7.46 19.88
N PHE A 173 -13.75 -6.52 20.09
CA PHE A 173 -12.56 -6.69 20.88
C PHE A 173 -12.75 -5.91 22.17
N ARG A 174 -12.70 -6.61 23.31
CA ARG A 174 -12.73 -5.98 24.62
C ARG A 174 -11.34 -5.57 25.04
N ASN A 175 -11.23 -4.40 25.67
CA ASN A 175 -10.04 -4.00 26.36
C ASN A 175 -9.96 -4.69 27.73
N GLU A 176 -9.07 -5.66 27.88
CA GLU A 176 -8.81 -6.38 29.13
C GLU A 176 -7.67 -5.74 29.94
N GLY A 177 -7.22 -4.57 29.51
CA GLY A 177 -6.18 -3.77 30.14
C GLY A 177 -6.79 -2.70 31.05
N ASN A 178 -6.59 -1.47 30.68
CA ASN A 178 -7.18 -0.27 31.30
C ASN A 178 -6.96 0.93 30.36
N ALA A 179 -7.55 2.08 30.68
CA ALA A 179 -7.46 3.28 29.86
C ALA A 179 -6.03 3.80 29.59
N ARG A 180 -5.01 3.34 30.33
CA ARG A 180 -3.61 3.76 30.13
C ARG A 180 -2.73 2.69 29.49
N GLU A 181 -3.09 1.46 29.63
CA GLU A 181 -2.37 0.31 29.10
C GLU A 181 -3.39 -0.62 28.45
N PRO A 182 -3.95 -0.26 27.29
CA PRO A 182 -4.99 -1.04 26.63
C PRO A 182 -4.45 -2.39 26.14
N ARG A 183 -5.29 -3.42 26.25
CA ARG A 183 -4.98 -4.77 25.77
C ARG A 183 -6.22 -5.40 25.15
N PHE A 184 -6.33 -5.30 23.85
CA PHE A 184 -7.49 -5.77 23.11
C PHE A 184 -7.48 -7.28 22.90
N ILE A 185 -8.61 -7.92 23.24
CA ILE A 185 -8.81 -9.37 23.05
C ILE A 185 -10.13 -9.58 22.31
N LEU A 186 -10.12 -10.41 21.26
CA LEU A 186 -11.34 -10.77 20.55
C LEU A 186 -12.32 -11.48 21.50
N ALA A 187 -13.40 -10.79 21.87
CA ALA A 187 -14.42 -11.29 22.78
C ALA A 187 -15.60 -11.91 22.03
N GLU A 188 -15.99 -11.37 20.87
CA GLU A 188 -17.05 -11.91 20.02
C GLU A 188 -16.70 -11.75 18.54
N ASP A 189 -16.68 -12.84 17.80
CA ASP A 189 -16.36 -12.84 16.36
C ASP A 189 -17.54 -12.43 15.46
N SER A 190 -18.74 -12.37 16.03
CA SER A 190 -19.95 -11.94 15.33
C SER A 190 -20.97 -11.37 16.32
N VAL A 191 -20.89 -10.06 16.56
CA VAL A 191 -21.83 -9.32 17.40
C VAL A 191 -23.25 -9.47 16.86
N LYS A 192 -24.21 -9.62 17.77
CA LYS A 192 -25.61 -9.90 17.42
C LYS A 192 -26.54 -8.77 17.84
N ASP A 193 -27.58 -8.59 17.07
CA ASP A 193 -28.70 -7.76 17.51
C ASP A 193 -29.47 -8.40 18.67
N ALA A 194 -30.35 -7.63 19.32
CA ALA A 194 -31.16 -8.08 20.45
C ALA A 194 -32.09 -9.29 20.13
N THR A 195 -32.24 -9.64 18.84
CA THR A 195 -33.00 -10.82 18.40
C THR A 195 -32.12 -12.05 18.20
N GLY A 196 -30.79 -11.89 18.34
CA GLY A 196 -29.81 -12.94 18.13
C GLY A 196 -29.32 -13.07 16.68
N LYS A 197 -29.65 -12.14 15.80
CA LYS A 197 -29.19 -12.11 14.41
C LYS A 197 -27.83 -11.39 14.34
N PRO A 198 -26.84 -11.94 13.63
CA PRO A 198 -25.57 -11.25 13.44
C PRO A 198 -25.72 -9.87 12.80
N LEU A 199 -25.00 -8.89 13.33
CA LEU A 199 -24.87 -7.57 12.71
C LEU A 199 -24.02 -7.68 11.46
N PHE A 200 -24.49 -7.04 10.40
CA PHE A 200 -23.81 -7.01 9.11
C PHE A 200 -23.58 -5.55 8.72
N ALA A 201 -22.31 -5.18 8.58
CA ALA A 201 -21.88 -3.88 8.06
C ALA A 201 -21.01 -4.15 6.84
N ASP A 202 -21.50 -3.83 5.66
CA ASP A 202 -20.80 -4.06 4.40
C ASP A 202 -19.42 -3.37 4.43
N ARG A 203 -18.39 -4.07 3.99
CA ARG A 203 -16.99 -3.63 4.06
C ARG A 203 -16.70 -2.26 3.43
N GLN A 204 -17.53 -1.83 2.48
CA GLN A 204 -17.39 -0.53 1.82
C GLN A 204 -18.09 0.61 2.57
N ASN A 205 -18.88 0.26 3.61
CA ASN A 205 -19.64 1.23 4.39
C ASN A 205 -19.08 1.27 5.81
N ILE A 206 -18.42 2.36 6.16
CA ILE A 206 -17.83 2.55 7.49
C ILE A 206 -18.96 2.92 8.46
N PRO A 207 -19.27 2.12 9.48
CA PRO A 207 -20.29 2.47 10.48
C PRO A 207 -19.91 3.71 11.27
N ALA A 208 -20.91 4.45 11.74
CA ALA A 208 -20.71 5.57 12.66
C ALA A 208 -21.39 5.28 14.01
N LEU A 209 -20.89 5.92 15.05
CA LEU A 209 -21.37 5.84 16.42
C LEU A 209 -21.74 7.24 16.90
N ALA A 210 -22.91 7.41 17.48
CA ALA A 210 -23.36 8.67 18.08
C ALA A 210 -24.51 8.41 19.05
N ASP A 211 -24.72 9.26 20.03
CA ASP A 211 -25.99 9.37 20.78
C ASP A 211 -26.80 10.48 20.08
N ILE A 212 -27.57 10.09 19.05
CA ILE A 212 -28.22 11.06 18.15
C ILE A 212 -29.45 11.71 18.76
N ASP A 213 -30.05 11.10 19.78
CA ASP A 213 -31.26 11.59 20.44
C ASP A 213 -31.05 11.95 21.92
N CYS A 214 -29.79 12.06 22.34
CA CYS A 214 -29.38 12.54 23.67
C CYS A 214 -30.03 11.79 24.83
N ASP A 215 -30.33 10.54 24.66
CA ASP A 215 -30.90 9.70 25.72
C ASP A 215 -29.82 9.02 26.58
N GLY A 216 -28.54 9.20 26.23
CA GLY A 216 -27.36 8.65 26.91
C GLY A 216 -27.07 7.21 26.48
N ILE A 217 -27.70 6.71 25.44
CA ILE A 217 -27.46 5.38 24.88
C ILE A 217 -26.83 5.53 23.50
N LEU A 218 -25.79 4.74 23.23
CA LEU A 218 -25.05 4.82 21.98
C LEU A 218 -25.86 4.23 20.82
N ASP A 219 -25.93 4.97 19.73
CA ASP A 219 -26.45 4.47 18.46
C ASP A 219 -25.33 3.99 17.53
N LEU A 220 -25.66 2.96 16.74
CA LEU A 220 -24.84 2.44 15.66
C LEU A 220 -25.56 2.65 14.33
N PHE A 221 -24.92 3.40 13.44
CA PHE A 221 -25.41 3.67 12.10
C PHE A 221 -24.64 2.84 11.07
N VAL A 222 -25.37 2.05 10.31
CA VAL A 222 -24.79 1.16 9.29
C VAL A 222 -25.29 1.58 7.91
N GLY A 223 -24.37 2.07 7.08
CA GLY A 223 -24.62 2.35 5.67
C GLY A 223 -24.92 1.08 4.88
N ARG A 224 -25.69 1.23 3.81
CA ARG A 224 -26.11 0.14 2.93
C ARG A 224 -25.66 0.40 1.50
N VAL A 225 -25.40 -0.67 0.75
CA VAL A 225 -25.04 -0.60 -0.68
C VAL A 225 -26.11 0.08 -1.56
N ASP A 226 -27.32 0.28 -1.05
CA ASP A 226 -28.39 0.98 -1.76
C ASP A 226 -28.50 2.47 -1.38
N GLY A 227 -27.50 3.02 -0.66
CA GLY A 227 -27.44 4.43 -0.26
C GLY A 227 -28.31 4.78 0.94
N THR A 228 -28.87 3.78 1.64
CA THR A 228 -29.67 4.01 2.84
C THR A 228 -28.88 3.72 4.11
N VAL A 229 -29.40 4.18 5.26
CA VAL A 229 -28.79 3.98 6.59
C VAL A 229 -29.75 3.18 7.47
N THR A 230 -29.20 2.23 8.21
CA THR A 230 -29.93 1.51 9.27
C THR A 230 -29.43 1.99 10.63
N ARG A 231 -30.34 2.37 11.54
CA ARG A 231 -30.05 2.71 12.94
C ARG A 231 -30.32 1.54 13.85
N TYR A 232 -29.35 1.27 14.71
CA TYR A 232 -29.45 0.39 15.87
C TYR A 232 -29.13 1.21 17.11
N GLU A 233 -29.61 0.79 18.28
CA GLU A 233 -29.34 1.38 19.58
C GLU A 233 -28.70 0.33 20.48
N GLN A 234 -27.71 0.69 21.26
CA GLN A 234 -27.05 -0.22 22.20
C GLN A 234 -28.03 -0.63 23.31
N VAL A 235 -28.04 -1.91 23.64
CA VAL A 235 -28.88 -2.40 24.76
C VAL A 235 -28.17 -2.18 26.08
N ALA A 236 -28.70 -1.32 26.93
CA ALA A 236 -28.13 -1.03 28.23
C ALA A 236 -27.97 -2.26 29.12
N GLY A 237 -26.84 -2.34 29.85
CA GLY A 237 -26.60 -3.38 30.86
C GLY A 237 -26.08 -4.72 30.33
N THR A 238 -25.57 -4.77 29.09
CA THR A 238 -24.77 -5.90 28.58
C THR A 238 -23.33 -5.68 28.94
N SER A 239 -22.80 -6.44 29.90
CA SER A 239 -21.47 -6.19 30.49
C SER A 239 -20.30 -6.90 29.81
N ASP A 240 -20.52 -7.91 28.99
CA ASP A 240 -19.44 -8.73 28.44
C ASP A 240 -19.28 -8.59 26.92
N VAL A 241 -20.37 -8.36 26.20
CA VAL A 241 -20.42 -8.16 24.75
C VAL A 241 -21.55 -7.18 24.44
N PRO A 242 -21.30 -6.09 23.69
CA PRO A 242 -22.35 -5.15 23.33
C PRO A 242 -23.41 -5.83 22.48
N ALA A 243 -24.66 -5.53 22.75
CA ALA A 243 -25.79 -5.94 21.94
C ALA A 243 -26.53 -4.70 21.42
N PHE A 244 -27.08 -4.78 20.22
CA PHE A 244 -27.74 -3.65 19.59
C PHE A 244 -29.18 -4.00 19.22
N ALA A 245 -30.13 -3.15 19.59
CA ALA A 245 -31.52 -3.26 19.18
C ALA A 245 -31.72 -2.60 17.82
N PHE A 246 -32.32 -3.31 16.87
CA PHE A 246 -32.72 -2.71 15.61
C PHE A 246 -33.85 -1.70 15.86
N LEU A 247 -33.65 -0.45 15.46
CA LEU A 247 -34.63 0.62 15.57
C LEU A 247 -35.34 0.90 14.24
N GLN A 248 -34.55 1.25 13.20
CA GLN A 248 -35.13 1.70 11.94
C GLN A 248 -34.27 1.29 10.75
N ASP A 249 -34.90 0.70 9.73
CA ASP A 249 -34.32 0.59 8.39
C ASP A 249 -34.67 1.85 7.59
N ARG A 250 -33.77 2.31 6.72
CA ARG A 250 -33.90 3.58 6.00
C ARG A 250 -34.18 4.75 6.97
N TRP A 251 -33.27 4.85 7.94
CA TRP A 251 -33.37 5.85 8.99
C TRP A 251 -33.59 7.25 8.42
N GLU A 252 -34.59 7.96 8.96
CA GLU A 252 -35.05 9.27 8.56
C GLU A 252 -35.40 9.42 7.06
N GLY A 253 -35.40 8.36 6.29
CA GLY A 253 -35.63 8.36 4.85
C GLY A 253 -34.42 8.82 4.06
N ILE A 254 -33.26 8.90 4.69
CA ILE A 254 -31.99 9.25 4.02
C ILE A 254 -31.75 8.23 2.92
N GLU A 255 -31.59 8.74 1.70
CA GLU A 255 -31.29 7.94 0.51
C GLU A 255 -30.38 8.78 -0.39
N ILE A 256 -29.08 8.47 -0.41
CA ILE A 256 -28.12 9.15 -1.26
C ILE A 256 -28.03 8.44 -2.60
N VAL A 257 -28.28 9.20 -3.65
CA VAL A 257 -28.29 8.75 -5.03
C VAL A 257 -27.21 9.53 -5.79
N ALA A 258 -26.21 8.82 -6.31
CA ALA A 258 -25.16 9.42 -7.11
C ALA A 258 -25.70 10.24 -8.29
N GLN A 259 -24.95 11.23 -8.75
CA GLN A 259 -25.30 12.17 -9.83
C GLN A 259 -25.78 11.47 -11.13
N LEU A 260 -25.43 10.23 -11.36
CA LEU A 260 -25.86 9.44 -12.51
C LEU A 260 -27.15 8.63 -12.27
N GLY A 261 -27.83 8.84 -11.10
CA GLY A 261 -29.07 8.15 -10.75
C GLY A 261 -28.89 6.66 -10.38
N SER A 262 -27.66 6.20 -10.21
CA SER A 262 -27.36 4.89 -9.61
C SER A 262 -27.34 5.02 -8.09
N ARG A 263 -28.02 4.12 -7.39
CA ARG A 263 -27.86 3.96 -5.95
C ARG A 263 -26.51 3.35 -5.69
N HIS A 264 -25.75 3.91 -4.80
CA HIS A 264 -24.41 3.46 -4.53
C HIS A 264 -24.10 3.57 -3.04
N GLY A 265 -23.52 2.52 -2.50
CA GLY A 265 -23.18 2.45 -1.10
C GLY A 265 -21.70 2.25 -0.90
N ALA A 266 -20.93 3.30 -0.96
CA ALA A 266 -19.62 3.36 -0.33
C ALA A 266 -19.66 4.60 0.59
N ASN A 267 -20.29 4.42 1.74
CA ASN A 267 -20.63 5.49 2.66
C ASN A 267 -19.63 5.52 3.81
N SER A 268 -19.06 6.66 4.06
CA SER A 268 -18.39 6.98 5.31
C SER A 268 -19.18 8.09 5.99
N MET A 269 -19.53 7.87 7.25
CA MET A 269 -20.36 8.78 8.02
C MET A 269 -19.61 9.22 9.26
N ASP A 270 -19.84 10.48 9.67
CA ASP A 270 -19.47 10.97 10.98
C ASP A 270 -20.50 11.97 11.49
N PHE A 271 -20.63 12.14 12.80
CA PHE A 271 -21.61 12.99 13.44
C PHE A 271 -20.91 14.06 14.29
N GLY A 272 -21.44 15.28 14.23
CA GLY A 272 -20.97 16.39 15.07
C GLY A 272 -21.93 17.57 15.03
N ASP A 273 -21.91 18.40 16.05
CA ASP A 273 -22.64 19.67 16.11
C ASP A 273 -21.92 20.68 15.22
N ILE A 274 -22.36 20.78 13.95
CA ILE A 274 -21.68 21.56 12.91
C ILE A 274 -22.07 23.04 12.97
N ASP A 275 -23.29 23.35 13.37
CA ASP A 275 -23.80 24.72 13.43
C ASP A 275 -23.85 25.29 14.85
N ASN A 276 -23.41 24.51 15.86
CA ASN A 276 -23.36 24.87 17.27
C ASN A 276 -24.76 25.15 17.87
N ASP A 277 -25.78 24.42 17.46
CA ASP A 277 -27.12 24.50 18.01
C ASP A 277 -27.41 23.47 19.13
N GLY A 278 -26.49 22.53 19.35
CA GLY A 278 -26.48 21.56 20.43
C GLY A 278 -27.06 20.21 20.05
N ASP A 279 -27.34 19.96 18.79
CA ASP A 279 -27.68 18.64 18.28
C ASP A 279 -26.65 18.15 17.23
N LEU A 280 -26.70 16.87 16.90
CA LEU A 280 -25.70 16.28 16.01
C LEU A 280 -26.19 16.27 14.57
N ASP A 281 -25.37 16.82 13.68
CA ASP A 281 -25.51 16.75 12.25
C ASP A 281 -24.78 15.54 11.66
N LEU A 282 -25.16 15.12 10.47
CA LEU A 282 -24.52 14.04 9.74
C LEU A 282 -23.62 14.57 8.63
N LEU A 283 -22.33 14.28 8.72
CA LEU A 283 -21.40 14.36 7.61
C LEU A 283 -21.41 13.03 6.82
N TRP A 284 -21.52 13.17 5.50
CA TRP A 284 -21.60 12.03 4.59
C TRP A 284 -20.51 12.11 3.52
N GLY A 285 -19.66 11.10 3.49
CA GLY A 285 -18.72 10.84 2.42
C GLY A 285 -19.21 9.72 1.50
N ASP A 286 -19.04 9.90 0.20
CA ASP A 286 -19.46 8.95 -0.82
C ASP A 286 -18.36 8.75 -1.86
N PHE A 287 -18.37 7.58 -2.50
CA PHE A 287 -17.41 7.26 -3.56
C PHE A 287 -17.57 8.15 -4.80
N PHE A 288 -18.79 8.61 -5.09
CA PHE A 288 -19.12 9.36 -6.31
C PHE A 288 -19.28 10.87 -6.10
N GLU A 289 -19.22 11.34 -4.87
CA GLU A 289 -19.30 12.76 -4.59
C GLU A 289 -17.91 13.40 -4.52
N ALA A 290 -17.81 14.57 -5.14
CA ALA A 290 -16.53 15.29 -5.17
C ALA A 290 -16.17 15.96 -3.83
N GLY A 291 -17.02 15.85 -2.81
CA GLY A 291 -16.80 16.46 -1.51
C GLY A 291 -17.56 15.74 -0.42
N VAL A 292 -17.60 16.32 0.76
CA VAL A 292 -18.40 15.86 1.89
C VAL A 292 -19.75 16.57 1.85
N LEU A 293 -20.82 15.81 2.09
CA LEU A 293 -22.18 16.34 2.22
C LEU A 293 -22.54 16.51 3.69
N LEU A 294 -23.29 17.58 3.99
CA LEU A 294 -23.94 17.82 5.26
C LEU A 294 -25.42 17.50 5.15
N ILE A 295 -25.93 16.75 6.10
CA ILE A 295 -27.37 16.59 6.37
C ILE A 295 -27.63 17.18 7.75
N GLU A 296 -28.15 18.41 7.77
CA GLU A 296 -28.40 19.19 8.98
C GLU A 296 -29.56 18.57 9.77
N ASN A 297 -29.39 18.47 11.07
CA ASN A 297 -30.45 18.09 12.00
C ASN A 297 -31.33 19.32 12.29
N GLY A 298 -32.46 19.42 11.67
CA GLY A 298 -33.42 20.53 11.90
C GLY A 298 -34.39 20.26 13.05
N GLY A 299 -34.06 19.34 13.93
CA GLY A 299 -34.89 18.94 15.07
C GLY A 299 -34.45 19.59 16.39
N ALA A 300 -34.19 18.78 17.34
CA ALA A 300 -33.52 19.06 18.60
C ALA A 300 -32.91 17.74 19.08
N CYS A 301 -31.95 17.80 19.99
CA CYS A 301 -31.20 16.62 20.39
C CYS A 301 -32.12 15.45 20.79
N GLU A 302 -33.16 15.64 21.63
CA GLU A 302 -34.08 14.58 22.04
C GLU A 302 -35.12 14.16 20.96
N THR A 303 -35.14 14.86 19.84
CA THR A 303 -36.06 14.61 18.73
C THR A 303 -35.42 14.94 17.39
N PRO A 304 -34.40 14.20 16.98
CA PRO A 304 -33.63 14.46 15.77
C PRO A 304 -34.52 14.43 14.52
N TYR A 305 -34.20 15.30 13.55
CA TYR A 305 -34.90 15.39 12.28
C TYR A 305 -33.93 15.64 11.13
N LEU A 306 -33.40 14.57 10.54
CA LEU A 306 -32.42 14.61 9.45
C LEU A 306 -33.05 14.37 8.06
N ARG A 307 -34.24 14.88 7.83
CA ARG A 307 -34.95 14.76 6.53
C ARG A 307 -34.72 15.96 5.63
N THR A 308 -33.60 16.61 5.78
CA THR A 308 -33.18 17.69 4.90
C THR A 308 -32.51 17.13 3.64
N ASP A 309 -32.52 17.91 2.56
CA ASP A 309 -31.77 17.54 1.35
C ASP A 309 -30.27 17.69 1.65
N PRO A 310 -29.43 16.68 1.33
CA PRO A 310 -27.98 16.79 1.49
C PRO A 310 -27.41 17.99 0.72
N VAL A 311 -26.58 18.78 1.38
CA VAL A 311 -25.90 19.92 0.77
C VAL A 311 -24.38 19.76 0.85
N PRO A 312 -23.60 20.28 -0.11
CA PRO A 312 -22.15 20.34 0.07
C PRO A 312 -21.81 21.07 1.38
N LEU A 313 -20.83 20.56 2.13
CA LEU A 313 -20.46 21.11 3.44
C LEU A 313 -20.20 22.62 3.32
N PRO A 314 -20.99 23.47 4.00
CA PRO A 314 -20.87 24.93 3.91
C PRO A 314 -19.54 25.42 4.50
N GLY A 315 -18.98 26.48 3.91
CA GLY A 315 -17.77 27.12 4.42
C GLY A 315 -16.49 26.33 4.23
N ALA A 316 -16.54 25.14 3.64
CA ALA A 316 -15.38 24.40 3.20
C ALA A 316 -15.04 24.73 1.75
N ASP A 317 -14.60 25.96 1.51
CA ASP A 317 -14.18 26.40 0.19
C ASP A 317 -13.09 25.46 -0.36
N SER A 318 -13.20 25.14 -1.65
CA SER A 318 -12.28 24.24 -2.36
C SER A 318 -12.30 22.74 -1.97
N LEU A 319 -13.28 22.28 -1.19
CA LEU A 319 -13.47 20.84 -0.96
C LEU A 319 -13.94 20.17 -2.25
N SER A 320 -12.99 19.76 -3.06
CA SER A 320 -13.24 19.00 -4.29
C SER A 320 -12.15 17.95 -4.45
N THR A 321 -12.53 16.70 -4.28
CA THR A 321 -11.67 15.52 -4.28
C THR A 321 -11.96 14.65 -5.49
N SER A 322 -11.30 13.49 -5.55
CA SER A 322 -11.59 12.47 -6.55
C SER A 322 -12.73 11.51 -6.17
N GLY A 323 -13.34 11.71 -5.01
CA GLY A 323 -14.39 10.84 -4.48
C GLY A 323 -13.90 9.92 -3.37
N TYR A 324 -14.80 9.13 -2.79
CA TYR A 324 -14.60 8.32 -1.60
C TYR A 324 -13.98 9.12 -0.45
N ASN A 325 -14.75 10.07 0.04
CA ASN A 325 -14.33 10.90 1.14
C ASN A 325 -14.68 10.22 2.46
N ALA A 326 -13.70 10.05 3.34
CA ALA A 326 -13.90 9.54 4.69
C ALA A 326 -13.75 10.70 5.69
N PRO A 327 -14.83 11.42 6.04
CA PRO A 327 -14.79 12.49 7.04
C PRO A 327 -14.58 11.92 8.43
N TYR A 328 -13.86 12.66 9.26
CA TYR A 328 -13.71 12.43 10.68
C TYR A 328 -13.60 13.78 11.40
N LEU A 329 -14.36 13.95 12.49
CA LEU A 329 -14.38 15.15 13.30
C LEU A 329 -13.63 14.94 14.62
N ALA A 330 -12.76 15.88 14.97
CA ALA A 330 -12.05 15.86 16.24
C ALA A 330 -11.66 17.29 16.63
N ASP A 331 -11.74 17.62 17.89
CA ASP A 331 -11.13 18.83 18.48
C ASP A 331 -9.63 18.54 18.69
N ILE A 332 -8.82 18.82 17.63
CA ILE A 332 -7.43 18.36 17.60
C ILE A 332 -6.47 19.29 18.37
N ASP A 333 -6.89 20.50 18.66
CA ASP A 333 -6.07 21.47 19.38
C ASP A 333 -6.70 21.94 20.69
N ALA A 334 -7.77 21.26 21.10
CA ALA A 334 -8.49 21.47 22.37
C ALA A 334 -8.97 22.92 22.54
N ASP A 335 -9.39 23.58 21.45
CA ASP A 335 -9.97 24.92 21.49
C ASP A 335 -11.51 24.92 21.69
N GLY A 336 -12.14 23.74 21.59
CA GLY A 336 -13.55 23.48 21.81
C GLY A 336 -14.37 23.43 20.52
N ASP A 337 -13.75 23.63 19.37
CA ASP A 337 -14.37 23.51 18.07
C ASP A 337 -13.96 22.18 17.42
N LEU A 338 -14.88 21.52 16.68
CA LEU A 338 -14.54 20.28 15.95
C LEU A 338 -13.84 20.63 14.63
N ASP A 339 -12.65 20.12 14.48
CA ASP A 339 -11.90 20.15 13.22
C ASP A 339 -12.31 18.99 12.29
N LEU A 340 -12.03 19.13 10.99
CA LEU A 340 -12.42 18.15 9.98
C LEU A 340 -11.20 17.54 9.30
N PHE A 341 -11.11 16.24 9.38
CA PHE A 341 -10.19 15.42 8.62
C PHE A 341 -10.91 14.69 7.50
N ILE A 342 -10.27 14.56 6.34
CA ILE A 342 -10.86 13.82 5.21
C ILE A 342 -9.80 12.91 4.61
N GLY A 343 -10.03 11.61 4.73
CA GLY A 343 -9.33 10.62 3.93
C GLY A 343 -9.96 10.57 2.53
N VAL A 344 -9.14 10.60 1.50
CA VAL A 344 -9.61 10.62 0.11
C VAL A 344 -9.02 9.44 -0.64
N LEU A 345 -9.85 8.65 -1.35
CA LEU A 345 -9.33 7.60 -2.22
C LEU A 345 -8.55 8.21 -3.39
N GLY A 346 -7.28 7.91 -3.45
CA GLY A 346 -6.40 8.33 -4.53
C GLY A 346 -6.87 7.81 -5.89
N GLY A 347 -7.28 8.70 -6.78
CA GLY A 347 -7.53 8.37 -8.16
C GLY A 347 -8.85 7.69 -8.51
N ALA A 348 -9.83 7.60 -7.61
CA ALA A 348 -11.08 6.87 -7.84
C ALA A 348 -11.88 7.35 -9.06
N PHE A 349 -12.13 8.64 -9.19
CA PHE A 349 -12.89 9.25 -10.31
C PHE A 349 -12.02 9.92 -11.32
N ASN A 350 -11.01 10.50 -10.82
CA ASN A 350 -10.10 11.31 -11.57
C ASN A 350 -8.73 11.00 -10.96
N PRO A 351 -7.84 10.28 -11.64
CA PRO A 351 -6.49 10.01 -11.12
C PRO A 351 -5.73 11.33 -11.03
N THR A 352 -6.23 12.24 -10.20
CA THR A 352 -5.71 13.57 -10.02
C THR A 352 -4.77 13.63 -8.83
N ARG A 353 -4.45 14.81 -8.43
CA ARG A 353 -3.60 15.19 -7.29
C ARG A 353 -3.83 14.40 -6.01
N THR A 354 -5.05 13.88 -5.81
CA THR A 354 -5.42 13.10 -4.64
C THR A 354 -4.71 11.74 -4.53
N ALA A 355 -4.00 11.29 -5.55
CA ALA A 355 -3.11 10.13 -5.42
C ALA A 355 -1.94 10.37 -4.46
N ALA A 356 -1.57 11.63 -4.18
CA ALA A 356 -0.52 12.00 -3.24
C ALA A 356 -0.97 13.07 -2.23
N GLU A 357 -2.18 13.61 -2.39
CA GLU A 357 -2.78 14.62 -1.51
C GLU A 357 -4.11 14.05 -1.00
N ASN A 358 -4.06 13.04 -0.15
CA ASN A 358 -5.22 12.22 0.19
C ASN A 358 -5.54 12.19 1.69
N PHE A 359 -4.84 12.97 2.52
CA PHE A 359 -5.17 13.14 3.94
C PHE A 359 -5.30 14.63 4.27
N TRP A 360 -6.53 15.15 4.12
CA TRP A 360 -6.81 16.57 4.22
C TRP A 360 -7.17 16.95 5.64
N PHE A 361 -6.74 18.15 6.04
CA PHE A 361 -7.06 18.76 7.34
C PHE A 361 -7.62 20.17 7.15
N TYR A 362 -8.80 20.37 7.67
CA TYR A 362 -9.46 21.66 7.79
C TYR A 362 -9.60 22.03 9.26
N GLU A 363 -9.03 23.14 9.65
CA GLU A 363 -9.23 23.72 10.97
C GLU A 363 -10.55 24.50 10.99
N ARG A 364 -11.30 24.32 12.07
CA ARG A 364 -12.49 25.13 12.33
C ARG A 364 -12.08 26.54 12.72
N THR A 365 -12.76 27.54 12.18
CA THR A 365 -12.55 28.95 12.49
C THR A 365 -13.90 29.65 12.57
N PRO A 366 -14.01 30.84 13.19
CA PRO A 366 -15.27 31.60 13.23
C PRO A 366 -15.90 31.90 11.86
N ASP A 367 -15.08 31.87 10.80
CA ASP A 367 -15.53 32.13 9.42
C ASP A 367 -15.88 30.84 8.65
N GLY A 368 -15.78 29.65 9.30
CA GLY A 368 -16.01 28.34 8.72
C GLY A 368 -14.74 27.46 8.69
N TRP A 369 -14.68 26.52 7.77
CA TRP A 369 -13.58 25.57 7.63
C TRP A 369 -12.43 26.15 6.82
N THR A 370 -11.22 26.16 7.35
CA THR A 370 -10.01 26.62 6.67
C THR A 370 -9.11 25.46 6.33
N LEU A 371 -8.89 25.16 5.05
CA LEU A 371 -7.95 24.13 4.61
C LEU A 371 -6.52 24.49 5.07
N ARG A 372 -5.95 23.68 5.93
CA ARG A 372 -4.57 23.83 6.39
C ARG A 372 -3.59 23.02 5.55
N THR A 373 -3.92 21.77 5.26
CA THR A 373 -3.08 20.91 4.43
C THR A 373 -3.91 19.82 3.75
N ARG A 374 -3.39 19.28 2.65
CA ARG A 374 -3.89 18.07 2.01
C ARG A 374 -3.03 16.85 2.28
N ARG A 375 -1.95 17.04 3.03
CA ARG A 375 -0.99 16.02 3.45
C ARG A 375 -0.77 16.18 4.94
N TYR A 376 -1.71 15.70 5.75
CA TYR A 376 -1.63 15.83 7.21
C TYR A 376 -0.44 15.04 7.77
N LEU A 377 -0.17 13.86 7.24
CA LEU A 377 1.08 13.15 7.44
C LEU A 377 1.98 13.39 6.21
N THR A 378 3.18 13.93 6.44
CA THR A 378 4.12 14.25 5.38
C THR A 378 5.12 13.12 5.19
N MET A 379 5.24 12.61 3.94
CA MET A 379 6.08 11.48 3.58
C MET A 379 6.54 11.58 2.12
N ILE A 380 7.47 10.73 1.70
CA ILE A 380 7.71 10.47 0.28
C ILE A 380 6.43 9.84 -0.26
N ASP A 381 5.81 10.51 -1.23
CA ASP A 381 4.63 10.02 -1.93
C ASP A 381 4.65 10.56 -3.37
N VAL A 382 4.90 9.67 -4.32
CA VAL A 382 4.99 9.96 -5.75
C VAL A 382 3.68 9.67 -6.50
N GLY A 383 2.62 9.44 -5.77
CA GLY A 383 1.30 9.09 -6.29
C GLY A 383 1.06 7.58 -6.24
N ASN A 384 0.78 6.94 -7.36
CA ASN A 384 0.53 5.50 -7.40
C ASN A 384 1.78 4.75 -7.86
N GLU A 385 2.10 3.66 -7.18
CA GLU A 385 3.24 2.79 -7.44
C GLU A 385 4.57 3.55 -7.37
N SER A 386 5.44 3.12 -6.51
CA SER A 386 6.80 3.64 -6.38
C SER A 386 7.81 2.54 -6.63
N ILE A 387 8.86 2.85 -7.38
CA ILE A 387 9.93 1.91 -7.68
C ILE A 387 11.25 2.65 -7.48
N PRO A 388 12.00 2.33 -6.41
CA PRO A 388 13.27 3.00 -6.12
C PRO A 388 14.43 2.38 -6.90
N ALA A 389 15.45 3.20 -7.18
CA ALA A 389 16.79 2.81 -7.58
C ALA A 389 17.80 3.73 -6.87
N PHE A 390 19.00 3.22 -6.62
CA PHE A 390 20.04 3.95 -5.89
C PHE A 390 21.35 3.97 -6.69
N GLY A 391 22.08 5.06 -6.61
CA GLY A 391 23.38 5.22 -7.26
C GLY A 391 23.93 6.61 -7.03
N ASP A 392 25.24 6.76 -7.02
CA ASP A 392 25.95 8.04 -6.99
C ASP A 392 25.84 8.69 -8.38
N ILE A 393 24.84 9.56 -8.59
CA ILE A 393 24.56 10.17 -9.90
C ILE A 393 25.22 11.53 -10.08
N ASP A 394 25.78 12.10 -9.01
CA ASP A 394 26.48 13.38 -9.08
C ASP A 394 27.97 13.27 -8.74
N GLY A 395 28.47 12.07 -8.43
CA GLY A 395 29.87 11.74 -8.28
C GLY A 395 30.53 12.28 -7.02
N ASP A 396 29.76 12.53 -5.99
CA ASP A 396 30.26 13.04 -4.71
C ASP A 396 30.64 11.93 -3.73
N GLY A 397 30.29 10.68 -4.05
CA GLY A 397 30.69 9.46 -3.33
C GLY A 397 29.67 8.96 -2.34
N ASP A 398 28.46 9.51 -2.34
CA ASP A 398 27.33 8.96 -1.61
C ASP A 398 26.18 8.52 -2.58
N LEU A 399 25.19 7.83 -2.05
CA LEU A 399 24.12 7.28 -2.88
C LEU A 399 22.93 8.23 -2.94
N ASP A 400 22.52 8.57 -4.16
CA ASP A 400 21.28 9.24 -4.46
C ASP A 400 20.14 8.23 -4.66
N MET A 401 18.91 8.73 -4.61
CA MET A 401 17.72 7.91 -4.77
C MET A 401 16.85 8.42 -5.91
N LEU A 402 16.58 7.54 -6.87
CA LEU A 402 15.61 7.76 -7.94
C LEU A 402 14.33 6.98 -7.65
N VAL A 403 13.18 7.63 -7.76
CA VAL A 403 11.89 6.97 -7.56
C VAL A 403 11.03 7.17 -8.79
N GLY A 404 10.76 6.07 -9.49
CA GLY A 404 9.80 6.05 -10.58
C GLY A 404 8.37 5.85 -10.08
N ASN A 405 7.38 6.36 -10.80
CA ASN A 405 5.98 6.17 -10.48
C ASN A 405 5.16 5.62 -11.67
N LYS A 406 3.89 5.32 -11.43
CA LYS A 406 2.98 4.88 -12.48
C LYS A 406 2.54 6.02 -13.37
N ILE A 407 2.14 7.13 -12.76
CA ILE A 407 1.61 8.32 -13.41
C ILE A 407 1.83 9.53 -12.52
N ASP A 408 2.22 10.65 -13.11
CA ASP A 408 2.38 11.92 -12.41
C ASP A 408 1.06 12.39 -11.79
N PRO A 409 0.95 12.51 -10.47
CA PRO A 409 -0.27 12.96 -9.82
C PRO A 409 -0.65 14.41 -10.15
N THR A 410 0.29 15.21 -10.66
CA THR A 410 0.04 16.61 -11.02
C THR A 410 -0.36 16.81 -12.48
N GLY A 411 0.08 15.95 -13.37
CA GLY A 411 -0.08 16.09 -14.82
C GLY A 411 -0.95 15.02 -15.49
N LEU A 412 -1.09 13.83 -14.92
CA LEU A 412 -1.98 12.72 -15.29
C LEU A 412 -1.80 12.16 -16.72
N GLN A 413 -0.71 12.43 -17.36
CA GLN A 413 -0.50 12.01 -18.75
C GLN A 413 0.64 11.02 -18.90
N THR A 414 1.64 11.09 -18.05
CA THR A 414 2.86 10.27 -18.13
C THR A 414 3.40 9.98 -16.74
N ALA A 415 4.30 9.01 -16.62
CA ALA A 415 5.06 8.80 -15.40
C ALA A 415 6.12 9.89 -15.20
N ARG A 416 6.70 9.94 -14.02
CA ARG A 416 7.83 10.80 -13.65
C ARG A 416 8.91 9.99 -12.94
N LEU A 417 10.11 10.49 -13.04
CA LEU A 417 11.24 10.06 -12.22
C LEU A 417 11.56 11.17 -11.23
N TYR A 418 11.41 10.90 -9.96
CA TYR A 418 11.74 11.81 -8.87
C TYR A 418 13.18 11.55 -8.46
N VAL A 419 13.99 12.60 -8.45
CA VAL A 419 15.41 12.55 -8.12
C VAL A 419 15.61 13.16 -6.74
N PHE A 420 15.96 12.34 -5.77
CA PHE A 420 16.35 12.75 -4.44
C PHE A 420 17.88 12.71 -4.33
N GLU A 421 18.48 13.88 -4.32
CA GLU A 421 19.92 14.06 -4.12
C GLU A 421 20.24 13.89 -2.63
N ASN A 422 21.24 13.10 -2.31
CA ASN A 422 21.78 13.01 -0.97
C ASN A 422 22.75 14.18 -0.75
N ARG A 423 22.38 15.14 0.06
CA ARG A 423 23.18 16.32 0.43
C ARG A 423 23.89 16.17 1.77
N GLY A 424 23.89 14.97 2.28
CA GLY A 424 24.55 14.60 3.52
C GLY A 424 25.93 13.99 3.27
N SER A 425 26.04 12.71 3.53
CA SER A 425 27.23 11.90 3.25
C SER A 425 26.83 10.42 3.21
N ALA A 426 27.70 9.55 2.75
CA ALA A 426 27.48 8.11 2.72
C ALA A 426 27.16 7.48 4.10
N THR A 427 27.52 8.14 5.21
CA THR A 427 27.26 7.64 6.57
C THR A 427 26.25 8.47 7.35
N GLU A 428 25.84 9.60 6.85
CA GLU A 428 24.82 10.49 7.42
C GLU A 428 23.99 11.08 6.27
N PRO A 429 23.15 10.26 5.59
CA PRO A 429 22.40 10.71 4.44
C PRO A 429 21.35 11.78 4.78
N ALA A 430 21.12 12.70 3.82
CA ALA A 430 20.11 13.73 3.93
C ALA A 430 19.53 14.03 2.53
N PHE A 431 18.44 13.36 2.19
CA PHE A 431 17.85 13.44 0.86
C PHE A 431 17.00 14.69 0.65
N VAL A 432 17.16 15.30 -0.51
CA VAL A 432 16.36 16.46 -0.94
C VAL A 432 15.80 16.17 -2.33
N LEU A 433 14.50 16.32 -2.54
CA LEU A 433 13.92 16.24 -3.88
C LEU A 433 14.51 17.36 -4.76
N ALA A 434 15.49 17.02 -5.58
CA ALA A 434 16.24 17.96 -6.42
C ALA A 434 15.54 18.22 -7.76
N ASP A 435 14.98 17.18 -8.38
CA ASP A 435 14.34 17.29 -9.70
C ASP A 435 13.20 16.27 -9.88
N THR A 436 12.37 16.52 -10.89
CA THR A 436 11.32 15.61 -11.33
C THR A 436 11.33 15.55 -12.86
N ILE A 437 11.81 14.43 -13.40
CA ILE A 437 12.17 14.27 -14.80
C ILE A 437 11.05 13.55 -15.57
N ASN A 438 10.70 14.05 -16.75
CA ASN A 438 9.91 13.35 -17.74
C ASN A 438 10.83 12.81 -18.84
N LEU A 439 11.00 11.52 -18.91
CA LEU A 439 11.87 10.86 -19.87
C LEU A 439 11.15 10.49 -21.18
N SER A 440 9.85 10.23 -21.13
CA SER A 440 9.03 9.82 -22.29
C SER A 440 7.55 10.04 -22.03
N GLU A 441 6.72 9.80 -23.04
CA GLU A 441 5.25 9.83 -22.92
C GLU A 441 4.67 8.52 -22.32
N ALA A 442 5.50 7.66 -21.73
CA ALA A 442 5.08 6.38 -21.17
C ALA A 442 4.54 6.51 -19.74
N TYR A 443 3.77 5.50 -19.33
CA TYR A 443 3.37 5.24 -17.96
C TYR A 443 4.33 4.25 -17.30
N HIS A 444 4.35 4.22 -15.96
CA HIS A 444 5.05 3.26 -15.16
C HIS A 444 6.58 3.30 -15.41
N TYR A 445 7.27 4.16 -14.70
CA TYR A 445 8.73 4.19 -14.72
C TYR A 445 9.29 3.26 -13.65
N ALA A 446 10.08 2.27 -14.09
CA ALA A 446 10.86 1.39 -13.24
C ALA A 446 12.35 1.63 -13.53
N PRO A 447 13.02 2.48 -12.74
CA PRO A 447 14.42 2.82 -12.97
C PRO A 447 15.37 1.72 -12.52
N GLU A 448 16.51 1.60 -13.24
CA GLU A 448 17.68 0.81 -12.88
C GLU A 448 18.93 1.58 -13.32
N LEU A 449 19.94 1.66 -12.47
CA LEU A 449 21.18 2.42 -12.73
C LEU A 449 22.37 1.47 -12.87
N ALA A 450 23.19 1.70 -13.88
CA ALA A 450 24.47 1.00 -14.06
C ALA A 450 25.39 1.75 -15.04
N ASP A 451 26.70 1.62 -14.88
CA ASP A 451 27.71 2.00 -15.88
C ASP A 451 27.69 0.96 -17.02
N LEU A 452 26.83 1.18 -18.03
CA LEU A 452 26.64 0.24 -19.13
C LEU A 452 27.76 0.27 -20.16
N ASP A 453 28.46 1.40 -20.30
CA ASP A 453 29.50 1.55 -21.31
C ASP A 453 30.92 1.65 -20.75
N GLY A 454 31.05 1.63 -19.42
CA GLY A 454 32.34 1.56 -18.76
C GLY A 454 33.11 2.85 -18.71
N ASP A 455 32.43 3.97 -18.91
CA ASP A 455 33.05 5.29 -18.87
C ASP A 455 33.13 5.89 -17.45
N GLY A 456 32.47 5.25 -16.47
CA GLY A 456 32.47 5.61 -15.06
C GLY A 456 31.29 6.46 -14.64
N ASP A 457 30.36 6.74 -15.54
CA ASP A 457 29.11 7.45 -15.29
C ASP A 457 27.95 6.45 -15.23
N LEU A 458 26.97 6.66 -14.37
CA LEU A 458 25.80 5.77 -14.32
C LEU A 458 24.82 6.12 -15.46
N ASP A 459 24.53 5.13 -16.28
CA ASP A 459 23.45 5.14 -17.25
C ASP A 459 22.13 4.73 -16.60
N LEU A 460 21.01 5.01 -17.26
CA LEU A 460 19.67 4.76 -16.74
C LEU A 460 18.86 3.85 -17.68
N LEU A 461 18.36 2.73 -17.14
CA LEU A 461 17.32 1.95 -17.79
C LEU A 461 15.99 2.29 -17.15
N VAL A 462 14.92 2.40 -17.97
CA VAL A 462 13.57 2.66 -17.48
C VAL A 462 12.59 1.67 -18.08
N GLY A 463 12.09 0.79 -17.24
CA GLY A 463 10.95 -0.05 -17.58
C GLY A 463 9.68 0.77 -17.72
N THR A 464 8.79 0.39 -18.64
CA THR A 464 7.56 1.13 -18.93
C THR A 464 6.35 0.20 -19.02
N TRP A 465 5.14 0.78 -19.04
CA TRP A 465 3.91 -0.01 -19.10
C TRP A 465 3.82 -0.90 -20.35
N ASN A 466 4.07 -0.37 -21.54
CA ASN A 466 3.84 -1.10 -22.79
C ASN A 466 4.86 -0.81 -23.91
N GLU A 467 5.90 -0.06 -23.60
CA GLU A 467 6.95 0.29 -24.58
C GLU A 467 8.23 -0.54 -24.40
N GLY A 468 8.30 -1.34 -23.33
CA GLY A 468 9.46 -2.14 -22.95
C GLY A 468 10.41 -1.37 -22.06
N VAL A 469 11.72 -1.65 -22.16
CA VAL A 469 12.77 -0.99 -21.37
C VAL A 469 13.48 0.02 -22.24
N HIS A 470 13.41 1.28 -21.87
CA HIS A 470 14.16 2.35 -22.51
C HIS A 470 15.54 2.46 -21.87
N VAL A 471 16.56 2.62 -22.69
CA VAL A 471 17.94 2.85 -22.25
C VAL A 471 18.30 4.30 -22.50
N PHE A 472 18.85 4.94 -21.50
CA PHE A 472 19.34 6.32 -21.56
C PHE A 472 20.81 6.33 -21.17
N ARG A 473 21.65 6.89 -22.07
CA ARG A 473 23.04 7.13 -21.79
C ARG A 473 23.22 8.39 -20.98
N ASN A 474 24.09 8.35 -20.01
CA ASN A 474 24.57 9.56 -19.39
C ASN A 474 25.64 10.21 -20.30
N THR A 475 25.25 11.23 -21.04
CA THR A 475 26.16 12.00 -21.92
C THR A 475 26.77 13.21 -21.22
N GLY A 476 26.49 13.33 -19.93
CA GLY A 476 27.02 14.39 -19.06
C GLY A 476 28.37 14.04 -18.48
N SER A 477 28.41 13.77 -17.20
CA SER A 477 29.58 13.31 -16.47
C SER A 477 29.12 12.68 -15.15
N SER A 478 30.01 11.97 -14.46
CA SER A 478 29.75 11.43 -13.13
C SER A 478 29.31 12.47 -12.08
N THR A 479 29.58 13.76 -12.32
CA THR A 479 29.19 14.86 -11.42
C THR A 479 28.07 15.75 -11.94
N ALA A 480 27.48 15.44 -13.09
CA ALA A 480 26.37 16.18 -13.68
C ALA A 480 25.73 15.34 -14.78
N PHE A 481 24.81 14.49 -14.40
CA PHE A 481 24.14 13.58 -15.32
C PHE A 481 23.32 14.33 -16.39
N GLN A 482 23.33 13.78 -17.61
CA GLN A 482 22.49 14.21 -18.72
C GLN A 482 22.04 12.97 -19.49
N PHE A 483 20.85 12.49 -19.24
CA PHE A 483 20.31 11.30 -19.86
C PHE A 483 19.82 11.57 -21.29
N GLU A 484 20.41 10.87 -22.27
CA GLU A 484 19.99 10.88 -23.66
C GLU A 484 19.57 9.48 -24.09
N GLN A 485 18.37 9.33 -24.71
CA GLN A 485 17.83 8.03 -25.05
C GLN A 485 18.66 7.33 -26.14
N ASP A 486 19.17 6.13 -25.83
CA ASP A 486 19.76 5.20 -26.79
C ASP A 486 18.66 4.30 -27.37
N THR A 487 18.11 4.71 -28.50
CA THR A 487 17.04 3.93 -29.17
C THR A 487 17.52 2.62 -29.77
N ALA A 488 18.83 2.42 -29.96
CA ALA A 488 19.41 1.19 -30.48
C ALA A 488 19.53 0.10 -29.40
N ALA A 489 19.71 0.52 -28.15
CA ALA A 489 19.76 -0.36 -26.98
C ALA A 489 18.36 -0.60 -26.34
N THR A 490 17.34 0.20 -26.72
CA THR A 490 15.96 0.04 -26.21
C THR A 490 15.42 -1.35 -26.50
N VAL A 491 14.88 -2.01 -25.46
CA VAL A 491 14.41 -3.40 -25.50
C VAL A 491 12.89 -3.45 -25.49
N ARG A 492 12.33 -4.28 -26.38
CA ARG A 492 10.89 -4.59 -26.37
C ARG A 492 10.67 -6.03 -25.97
N ILE A 493 9.82 -6.25 -24.96
CA ILE A 493 9.40 -7.60 -24.60
C ILE A 493 8.36 -8.12 -25.58
N PRO A 494 8.38 -9.42 -25.94
CA PRO A 494 7.43 -9.99 -26.91
C PRO A 494 5.99 -9.97 -26.41
N ARG A 495 5.78 -10.13 -25.11
CA ARG A 495 4.48 -10.15 -24.44
C ARG A 495 4.60 -9.49 -23.07
N GLY A 496 3.48 -9.05 -22.52
CA GLY A 496 3.41 -8.46 -21.20
C GLY A 496 3.42 -6.94 -21.22
N SER A 497 3.54 -6.37 -20.03
CA SER A 497 3.56 -4.93 -19.74
C SER A 497 4.19 -4.69 -18.38
N ASN A 498 4.28 -3.44 -17.95
CA ASN A 498 4.87 -3.08 -16.66
C ASN A 498 6.26 -3.71 -16.48
N THR A 499 7.13 -3.39 -17.43
CA THR A 499 8.50 -3.94 -17.43
C THR A 499 9.31 -3.38 -16.29
N THR A 500 10.09 -4.24 -15.65
CA THR A 500 11.00 -3.90 -14.55
C THR A 500 12.37 -4.49 -14.84
N PRO A 501 13.34 -3.66 -15.23
CA PRO A 501 14.69 -4.12 -15.56
C PRO A 501 15.50 -4.45 -14.31
N ALA A 502 16.40 -5.41 -14.45
CA ALA A 502 17.50 -5.67 -13.53
C ALA A 502 18.72 -6.19 -14.32
N LEU A 503 19.89 -5.80 -13.94
CA LEU A 503 21.14 -6.07 -14.66
C LEU A 503 22.01 -7.09 -13.92
N ILE A 504 22.58 -8.01 -14.67
CA ILE A 504 23.50 -9.04 -14.18
C ILE A 504 24.30 -9.61 -15.35
N ASP A 505 25.57 -9.98 -15.15
CA ASP A 505 26.37 -10.76 -16.09
C ASP A 505 25.93 -12.24 -16.01
N LEU A 506 25.10 -12.70 -16.96
CA LEU A 506 24.49 -14.06 -16.97
C LEU A 506 25.38 -15.11 -17.62
N ASP A 507 26.29 -14.71 -18.51
CA ASP A 507 27.11 -15.64 -19.28
C ASP A 507 28.62 -15.56 -18.98
N GLY A 508 29.00 -14.64 -18.08
CA GLY A 508 30.34 -14.54 -17.54
C GLY A 508 31.36 -13.90 -18.49
N ASP A 509 30.89 -13.14 -19.48
CA ASP A 509 31.76 -12.49 -20.46
C ASP A 509 32.24 -11.09 -19.98
N GLY A 510 31.67 -10.57 -18.91
CA GLY A 510 32.06 -9.35 -18.21
C GLY A 510 31.31 -8.11 -18.63
N ASP A 511 30.33 -8.21 -19.53
CA ASP A 511 29.35 -7.16 -19.74
C ASP A 511 27.98 -7.50 -19.09
N LEU A 512 27.13 -6.49 -18.91
CA LEU A 512 25.86 -6.67 -18.21
C LEU A 512 24.77 -7.13 -19.18
N ASP A 513 24.13 -8.24 -18.83
CA ASP A 513 22.90 -8.74 -19.41
C ASP A 513 21.68 -8.13 -18.73
N LEU A 514 20.49 -8.33 -19.32
CA LEU A 514 19.27 -7.74 -18.83
C LEU A 514 18.20 -8.81 -18.52
N VAL A 515 17.71 -8.82 -17.29
CA VAL A 515 16.51 -9.57 -16.87
C VAL A 515 15.35 -8.60 -16.72
N VAL A 516 14.21 -8.91 -17.32
CA VAL A 516 13.03 -8.04 -17.32
C VAL A 516 11.85 -8.78 -16.69
N GLY A 517 11.40 -8.30 -15.54
CA GLY A 517 10.13 -8.71 -14.96
C GLY A 517 8.95 -8.05 -15.67
N GLU A 518 7.77 -8.67 -15.58
CA GLU A 518 6.60 -8.16 -16.29
C GLU A 518 5.28 -8.52 -15.58
N ALA A 519 4.16 -8.00 -16.12
CA ALA A 519 2.84 -7.99 -15.48
C ALA A 519 2.23 -9.35 -15.16
N VAL A 520 2.54 -10.43 -15.91
CA VAL A 520 2.03 -11.76 -15.61
C VAL A 520 2.89 -12.53 -14.60
N GLY A 521 4.00 -11.92 -14.16
CA GLY A 521 4.84 -12.48 -13.10
C GLY A 521 6.00 -13.33 -13.60
N SER A 522 6.22 -13.42 -14.91
CA SER A 522 7.38 -14.10 -15.51
C SER A 522 8.56 -13.16 -15.72
N LEU A 523 9.72 -13.74 -16.02
CA LEU A 523 10.95 -13.05 -16.31
C LEU A 523 11.41 -13.32 -17.76
N ASN A 524 11.77 -12.27 -18.48
CA ASN A 524 12.43 -12.36 -19.77
C ASN A 524 13.93 -12.12 -19.61
N ALA A 525 14.79 -12.92 -20.21
CA ALA A 525 16.23 -12.68 -20.19
C ALA A 525 16.73 -12.28 -21.58
N PHE A 526 17.59 -11.30 -21.61
CA PHE A 526 18.25 -10.78 -22.80
C PHE A 526 19.76 -10.81 -22.60
N THR A 527 20.48 -11.40 -23.55
CA THR A 527 21.94 -11.38 -23.55
C THR A 527 22.44 -10.11 -24.23
N ASN A 528 23.44 -9.48 -23.67
CA ASN A 528 24.14 -8.39 -24.31
C ASN A 528 25.10 -8.95 -25.36
N THR A 529 24.74 -8.83 -26.63
CA THR A 529 25.55 -9.28 -27.78
C THR A 529 26.40 -8.17 -28.38
N GLY A 530 26.40 -7.01 -27.73
CA GLY A 530 27.15 -5.84 -28.16
C GLY A 530 28.59 -5.86 -27.68
N THR A 531 28.98 -4.77 -27.10
CA THR A 531 30.25 -4.60 -26.38
C THR A 531 29.95 -3.73 -25.16
N ARG A 532 30.83 -3.72 -24.18
CA ARG A 532 30.70 -2.85 -23.02
C ARG A 532 30.40 -1.40 -23.39
N ASP A 533 31.08 -0.86 -24.41
CA ASP A 533 30.91 0.55 -24.86
C ASP A 533 29.65 0.76 -25.71
N ALA A 534 28.99 -0.31 -26.17
CA ALA A 534 27.80 -0.27 -27.02
C ALA A 534 26.94 -1.51 -26.81
N PRO A 535 26.20 -1.60 -25.71
CA PRO A 535 25.37 -2.75 -25.38
C PRO A 535 24.24 -2.93 -26.39
N ARG A 536 23.93 -4.19 -26.65
CA ARG A 536 22.88 -4.59 -27.53
C ARG A 536 22.19 -5.83 -26.98
N PHE A 537 21.04 -5.64 -26.41
CA PHE A 537 20.28 -6.71 -25.79
C PHE A 537 19.47 -7.53 -26.82
N GLU A 538 19.77 -8.82 -26.92
CA GLU A 538 19.03 -9.76 -27.76
C GLU A 538 18.28 -10.77 -26.86
N LEU A 539 17.01 -11.03 -27.15
CA LEU A 539 16.17 -11.94 -26.36
C LEU A 539 16.76 -13.36 -26.37
N ALA A 540 17.18 -13.81 -25.21
CA ALA A 540 17.63 -15.18 -24.98
C ALA A 540 16.45 -16.12 -24.67
N THR A 541 15.51 -15.70 -23.82
CA THR A 541 14.30 -16.47 -23.46
C THR A 541 13.18 -15.58 -22.93
N GLU A 542 11.91 -15.94 -23.25
CA GLU A 542 10.69 -15.30 -22.71
C GLU A 542 10.26 -15.89 -21.34
N ASP A 543 10.86 -16.99 -20.92
CA ASP A 543 10.53 -17.71 -19.69
C ASP A 543 11.84 -18.13 -19.02
N TRP A 544 12.50 -17.16 -18.39
CA TRP A 544 13.77 -17.39 -17.76
C TRP A 544 13.61 -18.24 -16.50
N MET A 545 14.27 -19.40 -16.50
CA MET A 545 14.26 -20.38 -15.41
C MET A 545 12.87 -20.94 -15.04
N GLY A 546 11.81 -20.67 -15.80
CA GLY A 546 10.45 -21.07 -15.47
C GLY A 546 9.90 -20.37 -14.22
N ILE A 547 10.44 -19.20 -13.89
CA ILE A 547 10.00 -18.41 -12.74
C ILE A 547 8.68 -17.72 -13.07
N ASP A 548 7.67 -17.93 -12.22
CA ASP A 548 6.37 -17.27 -12.27
C ASP A 548 5.92 -16.95 -10.83
N VAL A 549 5.85 -15.67 -10.50
CA VAL A 549 5.40 -15.17 -9.18
C VAL A 549 3.93 -14.80 -9.17
N GLY A 550 3.21 -15.11 -10.24
CA GLY A 550 1.77 -14.94 -10.38
C GLY A 550 1.36 -13.59 -10.95
N ARG A 551 1.84 -12.49 -10.42
CA ARG A 551 1.56 -11.12 -10.92
C ARG A 551 2.70 -10.18 -10.60
N ARG A 552 3.15 -9.44 -11.62
CA ARG A 552 4.15 -8.38 -11.57
C ARG A 552 5.43 -8.78 -10.83
N ALA A 553 6.44 -9.13 -11.59
CA ALA A 553 7.75 -9.52 -11.07
C ALA A 553 8.66 -8.29 -11.01
N PHE A 554 9.31 -8.08 -9.85
CA PHE A 554 10.27 -7.00 -9.61
C PHE A 554 11.62 -7.61 -9.23
N PRO A 555 12.49 -7.95 -10.21
CA PRO A 555 13.79 -8.55 -9.93
C PRO A 555 14.76 -7.53 -9.32
N SER A 556 15.57 -7.98 -8.38
CA SER A 556 16.70 -7.27 -7.80
C SER A 556 17.82 -8.28 -7.57
N PHE A 557 19.01 -7.98 -8.10
CA PHE A 557 20.19 -8.79 -7.91
C PHE A 557 21.10 -8.17 -6.84
N VAL A 558 21.50 -8.97 -5.86
CA VAL A 558 22.30 -8.53 -4.72
C VAL A 558 23.03 -9.72 -4.09
N ASP A 559 24.25 -9.52 -3.64
CA ASP A 559 25.01 -10.51 -2.88
C ASP A 559 24.49 -10.51 -1.43
N LEU A 560 23.50 -11.39 -1.15
CA LEU A 560 22.83 -11.44 0.16
C LEU A 560 23.59 -12.24 1.21
N ASP A 561 24.41 -13.22 0.81
CA ASP A 561 25.12 -14.07 1.75
C ASP A 561 26.62 -13.76 1.84
N GLY A 562 27.09 -12.76 1.10
CA GLY A 562 28.44 -12.24 1.13
C GLY A 562 29.48 -13.20 0.52
N ASP A 563 29.05 -14.13 -0.36
CA ASP A 563 29.93 -15.10 -1.00
C ASP A 563 30.61 -14.57 -2.28
N GLY A 564 30.17 -13.39 -2.77
CA GLY A 564 30.74 -12.65 -3.88
C GLY A 564 30.05 -12.90 -5.22
N ASP A 565 28.94 -13.66 -5.25
CA ASP A 565 28.06 -13.74 -6.39
C ASP A 565 26.64 -13.17 -6.07
N LEU A 566 25.87 -12.83 -7.10
CA LEU A 566 24.61 -12.15 -6.89
C LEU A 566 23.46 -13.15 -6.78
N ASP A 567 22.66 -12.99 -5.74
CA ASP A 567 21.39 -13.67 -5.54
C ASP A 567 20.25 -12.90 -6.21
N LEU A 568 19.10 -13.54 -6.42
CA LEU A 568 17.91 -12.91 -6.94
C LEU A 568 16.84 -12.76 -5.85
N VAL A 569 16.50 -11.52 -5.53
CA VAL A 569 15.31 -11.19 -4.76
C VAL A 569 14.20 -10.76 -5.71
N LEU A 570 13.05 -11.39 -5.60
CA LEU A 570 11.95 -11.14 -6.50
C LEU A 570 10.74 -10.61 -5.74
N GLY A 571 10.46 -9.32 -5.93
CA GLY A 571 9.24 -8.68 -5.45
C GLY A 571 8.04 -8.99 -6.34
N ARG A 572 6.83 -8.80 -5.82
CA ARG A 572 5.58 -9.11 -6.52
C ARG A 572 4.44 -8.16 -6.15
N GLU A 573 3.37 -8.16 -6.96
CA GLU A 573 2.21 -7.28 -6.73
C GLU A 573 1.48 -7.60 -5.43
N GLN A 574 1.34 -8.88 -5.09
CA GLN A 574 0.80 -9.30 -3.80
C GLN A 574 1.89 -9.24 -2.73
N GLU A 575 1.51 -9.26 -1.48
CA GLU A 575 2.45 -9.13 -0.37
C GLU A 575 3.63 -10.10 -0.45
N GLY A 576 4.81 -9.58 -0.12
CA GLY A 576 6.02 -10.34 0.10
C GLY A 576 6.95 -10.47 -1.10
N THR A 577 8.04 -11.12 -0.84
CA THR A 577 9.17 -11.36 -1.74
C THR A 577 9.55 -12.83 -1.74
N VAL A 578 10.32 -13.23 -2.75
CA VAL A 578 10.90 -14.58 -2.86
C VAL A 578 12.39 -14.45 -3.10
N VAL A 579 13.20 -15.29 -2.44
CA VAL A 579 14.65 -15.32 -2.63
C VAL A 579 15.03 -16.57 -3.42
N TYR A 580 15.90 -16.39 -4.37
CA TYR A 580 16.56 -17.43 -5.13
C TYR A 580 18.07 -17.26 -4.91
N TRP A 581 18.68 -18.20 -4.17
CA TRP A 581 20.11 -18.22 -3.95
C TRP A 581 20.87 -18.61 -5.19
N ASN A 582 21.95 -17.93 -5.50
CA ASN A 582 22.88 -18.32 -6.54
C ASN A 582 23.79 -19.42 -5.99
N VAL A 583 23.49 -20.66 -6.31
CA VAL A 583 24.28 -21.83 -5.93
C VAL A 583 25.30 -22.23 -7.01
N GLY A 584 25.50 -21.35 -7.97
CA GLY A 584 26.46 -21.48 -9.06
C GLY A 584 27.77 -20.77 -8.77
N THR A 585 28.12 -19.84 -9.62
CA THR A 585 29.23 -18.92 -9.47
C THR A 585 28.87 -17.60 -10.17
N ARG A 586 29.60 -16.53 -9.91
CA ARG A 586 29.41 -15.26 -10.60
C ARG A 586 29.42 -15.38 -12.13
N ALA A 587 30.25 -16.25 -12.70
CA ALA A 587 30.39 -16.43 -14.15
C ALA A 587 29.41 -17.47 -14.75
N GLU A 588 28.85 -18.34 -13.94
CA GLU A 588 27.86 -19.35 -14.34
C GLU A 588 26.76 -19.41 -13.25
N PRO A 589 25.90 -18.38 -13.15
CA PRO A 589 24.91 -18.29 -12.09
C PRO A 589 23.86 -19.40 -12.22
N ARG A 590 23.46 -19.97 -11.09
CA ARG A 590 22.42 -21.00 -10.99
C ARG A 590 21.57 -20.73 -9.77
N PHE A 591 20.35 -20.33 -9.96
CA PHE A 591 19.44 -19.90 -8.91
C PHE A 591 18.55 -21.04 -8.40
N GLU A 592 18.47 -21.21 -7.08
CA GLU A 592 17.59 -22.17 -6.42
C GLU A 592 16.71 -21.42 -5.40
N ILE A 593 15.38 -21.64 -5.49
CA ILE A 593 14.41 -20.98 -4.60
C ILE A 593 14.57 -21.46 -3.15
N ASP A 594 14.49 -20.54 -2.20
CA ASP A 594 14.35 -20.84 -0.78
C ASP A 594 13.04 -20.26 -0.22
N GLU A 595 12.03 -21.10 -0.12
CA GLU A 595 10.74 -20.75 0.45
C GLU A 595 10.77 -20.58 1.99
N THR A 596 11.89 -20.86 2.65
CA THR A 596 12.01 -20.73 4.11
C THR A 596 12.47 -19.36 4.58
N VAL A 597 13.10 -18.59 3.69
CA VAL A 597 13.52 -17.22 3.96
C VAL A 597 12.32 -16.34 4.28
N ARG A 598 12.44 -15.54 5.31
CA ARG A 598 11.40 -14.62 5.74
C ARG A 598 11.94 -13.19 5.73
N ILE A 599 11.93 -12.57 4.55
CA ILE A 599 12.12 -11.13 4.44
C ILE A 599 10.99 -10.43 5.19
N PRO A 600 11.22 -9.26 5.82
CA PRO A 600 10.17 -8.45 6.41
C PRO A 600 8.96 -8.32 5.48
N LEU A 601 7.75 -8.35 6.04
CA LEU A 601 6.53 -8.30 5.23
C LEU A 601 6.42 -6.94 4.55
N LEU A 602 6.67 -6.92 3.25
CA LEU A 602 6.55 -5.73 2.43
C LEU A 602 5.09 -5.48 2.03
N PRO A 603 4.68 -4.22 1.91
CA PRO A 603 3.37 -3.85 1.37
C PRO A 603 3.14 -4.41 -0.06
N PRO A 604 1.88 -4.42 -0.55
CA PRO A 604 1.60 -4.76 -1.94
C PRO A 604 2.42 -3.92 -2.93
N LEU A 605 2.78 -4.54 -4.04
CA LEU A 605 3.74 -4.01 -5.02
C LEU A 605 5.14 -3.85 -4.39
N ALA A 606 5.63 -4.91 -3.76
CA ALA A 606 6.99 -4.92 -3.24
C ALA A 606 8.01 -4.76 -4.37
N THR A 607 8.83 -3.73 -4.29
CA THR A 607 9.94 -3.44 -5.21
C THR A 607 11.25 -3.34 -4.44
N PRO A 608 11.74 -4.47 -3.91
CA PRO A 608 12.84 -4.49 -2.93
C PRO A 608 14.16 -4.04 -3.55
N ARG A 609 14.90 -3.22 -2.80
CA ARG A 609 16.29 -2.86 -3.04
C ARG A 609 17.06 -3.05 -1.74
N PHE A 610 18.17 -3.79 -1.83
CA PHE A 610 19.10 -3.95 -0.72
C PHE A 610 20.31 -3.05 -0.97
N VAL A 611 20.57 -2.17 -0.03
CA VAL A 611 21.57 -1.11 -0.19
C VAL A 611 22.05 -0.64 1.19
N ASP A 612 23.34 -0.45 1.36
CA ASP A 612 23.94 0.16 2.55
C ASP A 612 23.73 1.68 2.45
N LEU A 613 22.66 2.19 3.11
CA LEU A 613 22.32 3.62 3.05
C LEU A 613 22.92 4.45 4.18
N ASP A 614 23.26 3.85 5.30
CA ASP A 614 23.83 4.55 6.44
C ASP A 614 25.35 4.35 6.58
N GLY A 615 25.95 3.59 5.66
CA GLY A 615 27.40 3.40 5.54
C GLY A 615 28.01 2.57 6.65
N ASP A 616 27.23 1.74 7.35
CA ASP A 616 27.70 0.90 8.44
C ASP A 616 28.28 -0.45 7.95
N GLY A 617 28.10 -0.75 6.66
CA GLY A 617 28.68 -1.89 5.94
C GLY A 617 27.77 -3.09 5.85
N ASP A 618 26.53 -3.02 6.33
CA ASP A 618 25.50 -4.02 6.06
C ASP A 618 24.40 -3.49 5.10
N LEU A 619 23.60 -4.38 4.55
CA LEU A 619 22.60 -4.00 3.57
C LEU A 619 21.26 -3.74 4.25
N ASP A 620 20.74 -2.54 4.08
CA ASP A 620 19.37 -2.18 4.42
C ASP A 620 18.37 -2.62 3.35
N LEU A 621 17.09 -2.61 3.68
CA LEU A 621 16.02 -2.92 2.75
C LEU A 621 15.12 -1.71 2.53
N VAL A 622 15.08 -1.21 1.31
CA VAL A 622 14.10 -0.21 0.86
C VAL A 622 13.14 -0.86 -0.13
N SER A 623 11.86 -0.56 -0.02
CA SER A 623 10.89 -0.99 -1.01
C SER A 623 9.88 0.10 -1.33
N GLY A 624 9.52 0.20 -2.59
CA GLY A 624 8.33 0.91 -3.01
C GLY A 624 7.06 0.16 -2.66
N THR A 625 5.93 0.84 -2.86
CA THR A 625 4.58 0.35 -2.54
C THR A 625 3.57 0.70 -3.62
N SER A 626 2.39 0.09 -3.59
CA SER A 626 1.26 0.46 -4.45
C SER A 626 0.75 1.86 -4.19
N SER A 627 0.90 2.36 -2.97
CA SER A 627 0.40 3.67 -2.52
C SER A 627 1.36 4.84 -2.83
N GLY A 628 2.45 4.58 -3.55
CA GLY A 628 3.38 5.62 -4.02
C GLY A 628 4.44 6.07 -3.03
N GLY A 629 4.45 5.53 -1.82
CA GLY A 629 5.49 5.83 -0.82
C GLY A 629 6.60 4.79 -0.78
N LEU A 630 7.56 5.00 0.09
CA LEU A 630 8.65 4.07 0.35
C LEU A 630 8.57 3.54 1.78
N VAL A 631 9.07 2.32 1.96
CA VAL A 631 9.25 1.69 3.28
C VAL A 631 10.72 1.33 3.45
N TYR A 632 11.23 1.46 4.68
CA TYR A 632 12.62 1.22 5.03
C TYR A 632 12.75 0.29 6.23
N TRP A 633 13.64 -0.66 6.14
CA TRP A 633 14.08 -1.50 7.24
C TRP A 633 15.60 -1.40 7.38
N GLU A 634 16.02 -0.92 8.52
CA GLU A 634 17.42 -0.90 8.94
C GLU A 634 17.85 -2.31 9.34
N ASN A 635 18.99 -2.75 8.83
CA ASN A 635 19.60 -3.99 9.26
C ASN A 635 20.49 -3.72 10.47
N GLY A 636 20.14 -4.24 11.61
CA GLY A 636 20.90 -4.06 12.84
C GLY A 636 21.90 -5.21 13.13
N ALA A 637 22.32 -5.94 12.12
CA ALA A 637 23.32 -6.99 12.27
C ALA A 637 24.70 -6.37 12.56
N ARG A 638 25.18 -6.51 13.80
CA ARG A 638 26.52 -6.07 14.23
C ARG A 638 27.39 -7.27 14.60
#